data_18680d171415a29d0428bf6256e86e36
#
_entry.id   18680d171415a29d0428bf6256e86e36
#
_cell.length_a   1.000
_cell.length_b   1.000
_cell.length_c   1.000
_cell.angle_alpha   90.00
_cell.angle_beta   90.00
_cell.angle_gamma   90.00
#
_symmetry.space_group_name_H-M   'P 1'
#
loop_
_entity.id
_entity.type
_entity.pdbx_description
1 polymer ?
#
loop_
_entity_poly.entity_id
_entity_poly.type
_entity_poly.pdbx_seq_one_letter_code
_entity_poly.pdbx_strand_id
1 'polypeptide(L)'
;MGSIAEIQGCIQVSNLCQSLAGLFRYSLDMKNPLSTVSGELVHLKNYIYVMNVRMQNQVEYEFHIDDNVLQDTLPRISIQPLVENALNHGLKNQKGKKKVIISAGIREDDLLISVEDNGIGMSDEKIRELFSEDPGEKQKNRSIGIFNIHKRMQYLYGESYGVKIKSEPEKGTVVFLEIPRKKQGENQNACKKL
;
A
#
# COMPACT_ATOMS: atom_id res chain seq x y z
N MET A 1 5.14 -17.02 -21.69
CA MET A 1 5.87 -15.81 -22.14
C MET A 1 7.18 -15.61 -21.36
N GLY A 2 7.19 -15.65 -20.03
CA GLY A 2 8.41 -15.45 -19.24
C GLY A 2 9.55 -16.41 -19.61
N SER A 3 9.26 -17.70 -19.75
CA SER A 3 10.26 -18.74 -20.11
C SER A 3 10.87 -18.53 -21.50
N ILE A 4 10.09 -18.05 -22.47
CA ILE A 4 10.61 -17.74 -23.81
C ILE A 4 11.55 -16.52 -23.78
N ALA A 5 11.19 -15.50 -23.02
CA ALA A 5 12.02 -14.30 -22.83
C ALA A 5 13.35 -14.64 -22.14
N GLU A 6 13.32 -15.59 -21.19
CA GLU A 6 14.52 -16.06 -20.49
C GLU A 6 15.47 -16.80 -21.44
N ILE A 7 14.93 -17.71 -22.28
CA ILE A 7 15.69 -18.43 -23.31
C ILE A 7 16.32 -17.47 -24.33
N GLN A 8 15.64 -16.36 -24.63
CA GLN A 8 16.14 -15.32 -25.55
C GLN A 8 17.07 -14.29 -24.87
N GLY A 9 17.45 -14.50 -23.60
CA GLY A 9 18.32 -13.59 -22.84
C GLY A 9 17.65 -12.31 -22.36
N CYS A 10 16.33 -12.18 -22.51
CA CYS A 10 15.56 -11.00 -22.08
C CYS A 10 15.13 -11.13 -20.61
N ILE A 11 16.07 -11.19 -19.67
CA ILE A 11 15.81 -11.42 -18.23
C ILE A 11 14.84 -10.40 -17.66
N GLN A 12 14.92 -9.14 -18.05
CA GLN A 12 14.01 -8.09 -17.56
C GLN A 12 12.55 -8.38 -17.94
N VAL A 13 12.30 -8.86 -19.16
CA VAL A 13 10.95 -9.24 -19.62
C VAL A 13 10.45 -10.46 -18.86
N SER A 14 11.31 -11.45 -18.62
CA SER A 14 10.96 -12.63 -17.81
C SER A 14 10.53 -12.22 -16.40
N ASN A 15 11.33 -11.42 -15.72
CA ASN A 15 11.03 -10.92 -14.36
C ASN A 15 9.74 -10.09 -14.32
N LEU A 16 9.49 -9.26 -15.34
CA LEU A 16 8.25 -8.48 -15.44
C LEU A 16 7.03 -9.39 -15.58
N CYS A 17 7.11 -10.42 -16.43
CA CYS A 17 6.03 -11.41 -16.57
C CYS A 17 5.78 -12.19 -15.28
N GLN A 18 6.82 -12.56 -14.54
CA GLN A 18 6.70 -13.26 -13.26
C GLN A 18 6.04 -12.36 -12.20
N SER A 19 6.47 -11.10 -12.10
CA SER A 19 5.89 -10.13 -11.16
C SER A 19 4.42 -9.86 -11.46
N LEU A 20 4.05 -9.66 -12.73
CA LEU A 20 2.65 -9.51 -13.16
C LEU A 20 1.82 -10.75 -12.82
N ALA A 21 2.34 -11.96 -13.09
CA ALA A 21 1.66 -13.19 -12.72
C ALA A 21 1.47 -13.32 -11.20
N GLY A 22 2.45 -12.86 -10.42
CA GLY A 22 2.36 -12.78 -8.95
C GLY A 22 1.25 -11.83 -8.49
N LEU A 23 1.17 -10.64 -9.07
CA LEU A 23 0.12 -9.65 -8.80
C LEU A 23 -1.27 -10.22 -9.10
N PHE A 24 -1.47 -10.82 -10.26
CA PHE A 24 -2.76 -11.41 -10.63
C PHE A 24 -3.17 -12.54 -9.71
N ARG A 25 -2.27 -13.50 -9.41
CA ARG A 25 -2.58 -14.59 -8.49
C ARG A 25 -2.99 -14.09 -7.11
N TYR A 26 -2.27 -13.09 -6.59
CA TYR A 26 -2.59 -12.51 -5.30
C TYR A 26 -3.95 -11.80 -5.30
N SER A 27 -4.25 -11.03 -6.34
CA SER A 27 -5.50 -10.25 -6.44
C SER A 27 -6.73 -11.14 -6.70
N LEU A 28 -6.56 -12.29 -7.38
CA LEU A 28 -7.63 -13.22 -7.72
C LEU A 28 -7.91 -14.27 -6.63
N ASP A 29 -7.09 -14.33 -5.59
CA ASP A 29 -7.34 -15.25 -4.46
C ASP A 29 -8.45 -14.69 -3.55
N MET A 30 -9.69 -14.95 -3.97
CA MET A 30 -10.91 -14.55 -3.25
C MET A 30 -11.22 -15.43 -2.03
N LYS A 31 -10.52 -16.55 -1.85
CA LYS A 31 -10.82 -17.51 -0.78
C LYS A 31 -10.33 -17.04 0.59
N ASN A 32 -9.26 -16.25 0.61
CA ASN A 32 -8.63 -15.76 1.83
C ASN A 32 -8.67 -14.23 1.86
N PRO A 33 -9.64 -13.61 2.57
CA PRO A 33 -9.73 -12.15 2.64
C PRO A 33 -8.59 -11.50 3.46
N LEU A 34 -7.89 -12.29 4.27
CA LEU A 34 -6.74 -11.87 5.06
C LEU A 34 -5.43 -12.36 4.46
N SER A 35 -4.37 -11.64 4.73
CA SER A 35 -2.99 -12.00 4.44
C SER A 35 -2.12 -11.67 5.65
N THR A 36 -0.90 -12.19 5.69
CA THR A 36 0.12 -11.74 6.64
C THR A 36 0.83 -10.49 6.12
N VAL A 37 1.48 -9.73 7.02
CA VAL A 37 2.37 -8.62 6.62
C VAL A 37 3.41 -9.11 5.62
N SER A 38 4.04 -10.27 5.86
CA SER A 38 4.99 -10.86 4.91
C SER A 38 4.38 -11.13 3.53
N GLY A 39 3.13 -11.63 3.48
CA GLY A 39 2.41 -11.85 2.22
C GLY A 39 2.11 -10.56 1.46
N GLU A 40 1.68 -9.51 2.17
CA GLU A 40 1.49 -8.16 1.59
C GLU A 40 2.82 -7.57 1.08
N LEU A 41 3.93 -7.77 1.80
CA LEU A 41 5.24 -7.30 1.35
C LEU A 41 5.73 -8.01 0.08
N VAL A 42 5.49 -9.33 -0.05
CA VAL A 42 5.80 -10.07 -1.28
C VAL A 42 4.97 -9.52 -2.46
N HIS A 43 3.67 -9.30 -2.24
CA HIS A 43 2.79 -8.69 -3.23
C HIS A 43 3.27 -7.28 -3.61
N LEU A 44 3.59 -6.46 -2.61
CA LEU A 44 4.07 -5.09 -2.81
C LEU A 44 5.40 -5.05 -3.58
N LYS A 45 6.35 -5.97 -3.31
CA LYS A 45 7.62 -6.05 -4.06
C LYS A 45 7.38 -6.33 -5.54
N ASN A 46 6.44 -7.22 -5.88
CA ASN A 46 6.04 -7.45 -7.28
C ASN A 46 5.47 -6.19 -7.92
N TYR A 47 4.60 -5.46 -7.20
CA TYR A 47 4.04 -4.20 -7.67
C TYR A 47 5.13 -3.14 -7.90
N ILE A 48 6.01 -2.94 -6.92
CA ILE A 48 7.14 -2.01 -7.01
C ILE A 48 8.03 -2.32 -8.21
N TYR A 49 8.34 -3.60 -8.45
CA TYR A 49 9.15 -4.00 -9.60
C TYR A 49 8.52 -3.56 -10.93
N VAL A 50 7.22 -3.84 -11.11
CA VAL A 50 6.47 -3.43 -12.31
C VAL A 50 6.45 -1.90 -12.46
N MET A 51 6.20 -1.18 -11.35
CA MET A 51 6.18 0.29 -11.37
C MET A 51 7.55 0.91 -11.61
N ASN A 52 8.62 0.31 -11.06
CA ASN A 52 9.98 0.78 -11.31
C ASN A 52 10.40 0.65 -12.77
N VAL A 53 10.05 -0.48 -13.42
CA VAL A 53 10.29 -0.63 -14.88
C VAL A 53 9.53 0.47 -15.64
N ARG A 54 8.26 0.72 -15.30
CA ARG A 54 7.45 1.79 -15.91
C ARG A 54 8.03 3.18 -15.68
N MET A 55 8.57 3.45 -14.50
CA MET A 55 9.12 4.74 -14.09
C MET A 55 10.62 4.86 -14.37
N GLN A 56 11.21 3.96 -15.15
CA GLN A 56 12.64 3.95 -15.53
C GLN A 56 13.58 3.96 -14.30
N ASN A 57 13.21 3.25 -13.23
CA ASN A 57 13.96 3.14 -11.97
C ASN A 57 14.27 4.49 -11.29
N GLN A 58 13.37 5.45 -11.39
CA GLN A 58 13.56 6.78 -10.81
C GLN A 58 13.16 6.88 -9.33
N VAL A 59 12.61 5.82 -8.75
CA VAL A 59 12.12 5.81 -7.36
C VAL A 59 12.98 4.87 -6.53
N GLU A 60 13.51 5.38 -5.43
CA GLU A 60 14.21 4.62 -4.40
C GLU A 60 13.19 4.14 -3.34
N TYR A 61 13.29 2.87 -2.95
CA TYR A 61 12.41 2.28 -1.94
C TYR A 61 13.22 1.76 -0.77
N GLU A 62 12.82 2.13 0.44
CA GLU A 62 13.39 1.60 1.68
C GLU A 62 12.32 0.85 2.47
N PHE A 63 12.73 -0.23 3.15
CA PHE A 63 11.85 -1.06 3.97
C PHE A 63 12.40 -1.13 5.39
N HIS A 64 11.61 -0.66 6.35
CA HIS A 64 11.90 -0.73 7.78
C HIS A 64 10.82 -1.58 8.46
N ILE A 65 10.99 -2.88 8.44
CA ILE A 65 9.98 -3.85 8.87
C ILE A 65 10.49 -4.57 10.13
N ASP A 66 9.71 -4.49 11.21
CA ASP A 66 9.98 -5.28 12.42
C ASP A 66 9.61 -6.75 12.15
N ASP A 67 10.54 -7.65 12.41
CA ASP A 67 10.33 -9.10 12.22
C ASP A 67 9.17 -9.64 13.07
N ASN A 68 8.87 -9.00 14.22
CA ASN A 68 7.78 -9.40 15.11
C ASN A 68 6.38 -9.20 14.52
N VAL A 69 6.22 -8.41 13.44
CA VAL A 69 4.93 -8.19 12.80
C VAL A 69 4.74 -8.98 11.51
N LEU A 70 5.76 -9.70 11.03
CA LEU A 70 5.71 -10.40 9.74
C LEU A 70 4.57 -11.41 9.64
N GLN A 71 4.16 -12.02 10.76
CA GLN A 71 3.07 -13.00 10.84
C GLN A 71 1.73 -12.38 11.29
N ASP A 72 1.70 -11.09 11.59
CA ASP A 72 0.44 -10.41 11.90
C ASP A 72 -0.42 -10.33 10.65
N THR A 73 -1.75 -10.43 10.83
CA THR A 73 -2.69 -10.52 9.74
C THR A 73 -3.44 -9.21 9.50
N LEU A 74 -3.65 -8.91 8.23
CA LEU A 74 -4.40 -7.74 7.78
C LEU A 74 -5.22 -8.09 6.53
N PRO A 75 -6.23 -7.30 6.19
CA PRO A 75 -6.98 -7.47 4.95
C PRO A 75 -6.05 -7.36 3.75
N ARG A 76 -6.24 -8.25 2.76
CA ARG A 76 -5.41 -8.27 1.54
C ARG A 76 -5.45 -6.94 0.80
N ILE A 77 -4.37 -6.62 0.11
CA ILE A 77 -4.20 -5.38 -0.68
C ILE A 77 -4.46 -4.14 0.18
N SER A 78 -3.87 -4.13 1.38
CA SER A 78 -3.95 -2.97 2.29
C SER A 78 -2.76 -2.04 2.14
N ILE A 79 -1.56 -2.56 1.85
CA ILE A 79 -0.34 -1.74 1.76
C ILE A 79 -0.18 -1.13 0.37
N GLN A 80 -0.50 -1.87 -0.69
CA GLN A 80 -0.31 -1.39 -2.06
C GLN A 80 -0.98 -0.04 -2.35
N PRO A 81 -2.26 0.24 -1.97
CA PRO A 81 -2.88 1.53 -2.25
C PRO A 81 -2.21 2.72 -1.57
N LEU A 82 -1.52 2.50 -0.44
CA LEU A 82 -0.74 3.55 0.21
C LEU A 82 0.49 3.93 -0.65
N VAL A 83 1.18 2.92 -1.19
CA VAL A 83 2.31 3.14 -2.10
C VAL A 83 1.83 3.72 -3.44
N GLU A 84 0.67 3.29 -3.96
CA GLU A 84 0.06 3.88 -5.15
C GLU A 84 -0.21 5.38 -4.98
N ASN A 85 -0.68 5.78 -3.81
CA ASN A 85 -0.90 7.20 -3.48
C ASN A 85 0.42 7.99 -3.53
N ALA A 86 1.48 7.47 -2.92
CA ALA A 86 2.80 8.08 -2.96
C ALA A 86 3.28 8.27 -4.40
N LEU A 87 3.19 7.24 -5.24
CA LEU A 87 3.66 7.27 -6.63
C LEU A 87 2.82 8.18 -7.52
N ASN A 88 1.49 8.10 -7.43
CA ASN A 88 0.59 8.76 -8.36
C ASN A 88 0.27 10.22 -7.97
N HIS A 89 0.37 10.55 -6.69
CA HIS A 89 0.03 11.88 -6.17
C HIS A 89 1.24 12.58 -5.55
N GLY A 90 1.99 11.92 -4.67
CA GLY A 90 3.16 12.50 -4.02
C GLY A 90 4.29 12.79 -5.01
N LEU A 91 4.72 11.79 -5.75
CA LEU A 91 5.95 11.82 -6.57
C LEU A 91 5.73 12.20 -8.03
N LYS A 92 4.48 12.33 -8.50
CA LYS A 92 4.18 12.56 -9.93
C LYS A 92 4.88 13.79 -10.49
N ASN A 93 4.87 14.90 -9.74
CA ASN A 93 5.45 16.19 -10.15
C ASN A 93 6.72 16.53 -9.37
N GLN A 94 7.24 15.58 -8.57
CA GLN A 94 8.47 15.78 -7.79
C GLN A 94 9.68 15.93 -8.72
N LYS A 95 10.45 16.99 -8.51
CA LYS A 95 11.76 17.20 -9.15
C LYS A 95 12.86 16.65 -8.25
N GLY A 96 13.84 15.94 -8.82
CA GLY A 96 14.94 15.37 -8.07
C GLY A 96 14.75 13.90 -7.67
N LYS A 97 15.47 13.45 -6.63
CA LYS A 97 15.40 12.06 -6.16
C LYS A 97 14.03 11.77 -5.57
N LYS A 98 13.39 10.74 -6.06
CA LYS A 98 12.10 10.24 -5.57
C LYS A 98 12.34 9.09 -4.60
N LYS A 99 11.77 9.18 -3.41
CA LYS A 99 11.95 8.19 -2.36
C LYS A 99 10.62 7.82 -1.72
N VAL A 100 10.45 6.52 -1.46
CA VAL A 100 9.34 5.97 -0.69
C VAL A 100 9.90 5.08 0.41
N ILE A 101 9.51 5.32 1.65
CA ILE A 101 9.88 4.50 2.80
C ILE A 101 8.63 3.75 3.27
N ILE A 102 8.74 2.44 3.39
CA ILE A 102 7.68 1.55 3.89
C ILE A 102 8.11 1.01 5.23
N SER A 103 7.33 1.27 6.29
CA SER A 103 7.63 0.77 7.62
C SER A 103 6.46 -0.03 8.17
N ALA A 104 6.76 -1.07 8.94
CA ALA A 104 5.76 -1.81 9.71
C ALA A 104 6.34 -2.18 11.07
N GLY A 105 5.57 -1.96 12.12
CA GLY A 105 5.99 -2.22 13.49
C GLY A 105 4.80 -2.24 14.45
N ILE A 106 5.10 -2.28 15.73
CA ILE A 106 4.12 -2.29 16.81
C ILE A 106 4.07 -0.90 17.42
N ARG A 107 2.87 -0.40 17.62
CA ARG A 107 2.61 0.83 18.38
C ARG A 107 1.59 0.50 19.48
N GLU A 108 2.02 0.56 20.73
CA GLU A 108 1.23 0.05 21.85
C GLU A 108 0.91 -1.44 21.64
N ASP A 109 -0.35 -1.80 21.40
CA ASP A 109 -0.79 -3.16 21.08
C ASP A 109 -1.26 -3.32 19.64
N ASP A 110 -1.10 -2.29 18.79
CA ASP A 110 -1.60 -2.26 17.43
C ASP A 110 -0.48 -2.47 16.39
N LEU A 111 -0.85 -3.01 15.23
CA LEU A 111 -0.02 -3.05 14.04
C LEU A 111 -0.09 -1.67 13.37
N LEU A 112 1.05 -1.00 13.30
CA LEU A 112 1.22 0.26 12.57
C LEU A 112 2.02 0.02 11.31
N ILE A 113 1.44 0.35 10.17
CA ILE A 113 2.11 0.37 8.87
C ILE A 113 2.17 1.82 8.40
N SER A 114 3.29 2.28 7.88
CA SER A 114 3.41 3.61 7.29
C SER A 114 4.09 3.57 5.93
N VAL A 115 3.64 4.48 5.07
CA VAL A 115 4.28 4.78 3.78
C VAL A 115 4.56 6.27 3.75
N GLU A 116 5.84 6.61 3.64
CA GLU A 116 6.34 7.98 3.56
C GLU A 116 6.90 8.24 2.15
N ASP A 117 6.54 9.38 1.58
CA ASP A 117 7.11 9.88 0.33
C ASP A 117 7.71 11.27 0.54
N ASN A 118 8.75 11.61 -0.22
CA ASN A 118 9.35 12.93 -0.26
C ASN A 118 8.76 13.81 -1.37
N GLY A 119 7.48 13.64 -1.68
CA GLY A 119 6.80 14.31 -2.78
C GLY A 119 6.35 15.73 -2.48
N ILE A 120 5.38 16.19 -3.27
CA ILE A 120 4.88 17.58 -3.20
C ILE A 120 4.05 17.87 -1.94
N GLY A 121 3.67 16.85 -1.19
CA GLY A 121 2.81 17.01 -0.02
C GLY A 121 1.39 17.48 -0.33
N MET A 122 0.63 17.73 0.72
CA MET A 122 -0.78 18.15 0.66
C MET A 122 -1.09 19.18 1.72
N SER A 123 -2.05 20.09 1.43
CA SER A 123 -2.62 20.99 2.43
C SER A 123 -3.66 20.24 3.30
N ASP A 124 -3.97 20.81 4.47
CA ASP A 124 -4.99 20.25 5.38
C ASP A 124 -6.38 20.18 4.72
N GLU A 125 -6.72 21.13 3.83
CA GLU A 125 -7.96 21.11 3.07
C GLU A 125 -8.02 19.86 2.19
N LYS A 126 -6.94 19.56 1.47
CA LYS A 126 -6.87 18.39 0.59
C LYS A 126 -6.91 17.10 1.37
N ILE A 127 -6.31 17.04 2.57
CA ILE A 127 -6.41 15.87 3.45
C ILE A 127 -7.86 15.68 3.90
N ARG A 128 -8.56 16.74 4.32
CA ARG A 128 -9.98 16.66 4.70
C ARG A 128 -10.86 16.18 3.55
N GLU A 129 -10.61 16.67 2.34
CA GLU A 129 -11.32 16.24 1.14
C GLU A 129 -11.16 14.73 0.84
N LEU A 130 -10.00 14.13 1.13
CA LEU A 130 -9.78 12.70 0.93
C LEU A 130 -10.72 11.83 1.75
N PHE A 131 -11.12 12.29 2.94
CA PHE A 131 -11.99 11.55 3.87
C PHE A 131 -13.45 12.02 3.84
N SER A 132 -13.80 13.02 3.04
CA SER A 132 -15.18 13.50 2.88
C SER A 132 -16.07 12.42 2.24
N GLU A 133 -17.28 12.20 2.76
CA GLU A 133 -18.26 11.25 2.20
C GLU A 133 -18.96 11.81 0.97
N ASP A 134 -19.10 13.15 0.89
CA ASP A 134 -19.69 13.83 -0.26
C ASP A 134 -18.59 14.43 -1.16
N PRO A 135 -18.24 13.74 -2.24
CA PRO A 135 -17.14 14.17 -3.09
C PRO A 135 -17.47 15.33 -4.04
N GLY A 136 -18.65 15.95 -4.01
CA GLY A 136 -19.00 17.05 -4.90
C GLY A 136 -18.64 16.78 -6.38
N GLU A 137 -19.26 17.49 -7.35
CA GLU A 137 -19.02 17.26 -8.80
C GLU A 137 -17.56 17.51 -9.25
N LYS A 138 -16.72 18.15 -8.46
CA LYS A 138 -15.33 18.51 -8.81
C LYS A 138 -14.28 17.44 -8.57
N GLN A 139 -14.62 16.29 -7.94
CA GLN A 139 -13.62 15.32 -7.45
C GLN A 139 -13.48 14.06 -8.32
N LYS A 140 -13.35 14.20 -9.63
CA LYS A 140 -12.96 13.07 -10.51
C LYS A 140 -11.55 12.50 -10.22
N ASN A 141 -10.76 13.12 -9.35
CA ASN A 141 -9.38 12.74 -9.04
C ASN A 141 -9.17 12.33 -7.57
N ARG A 142 -10.22 11.90 -6.87
CA ARG A 142 -10.09 11.41 -5.50
C ARG A 142 -9.16 10.19 -5.46
N SER A 143 -8.30 10.11 -4.45
CA SER A 143 -7.52 8.91 -4.14
C SER A 143 -8.46 7.82 -3.58
N ILE A 144 -9.26 7.22 -4.49
CA ILE A 144 -10.29 6.21 -4.17
C ILE A 144 -9.70 5.08 -3.33
N GLY A 145 -8.43 4.72 -3.58
CA GLY A 145 -7.75 3.65 -2.86
C GLY A 145 -7.62 3.90 -1.36
N ILE A 146 -7.14 5.08 -0.95
CA ILE A 146 -6.95 5.42 0.48
C ILE A 146 -8.28 5.48 1.22
N PHE A 147 -9.28 6.13 0.64
CA PHE A 147 -10.60 6.21 1.25
C PHE A 147 -11.23 4.83 1.45
N ASN A 148 -11.15 3.97 0.43
CA ASN A 148 -11.68 2.60 0.51
C ASN A 148 -10.97 1.78 1.58
N ILE A 149 -9.64 1.92 1.70
CA ILE A 149 -8.88 1.26 2.79
C ILE A 149 -9.34 1.79 4.14
N HIS A 150 -9.45 3.10 4.31
CA HIS A 150 -9.91 3.72 5.56
C HIS A 150 -11.28 3.17 5.97
N LYS A 151 -12.28 3.24 5.09
CA LYS A 151 -13.63 2.72 5.36
C LYS A 151 -13.64 1.22 5.62
N ARG A 152 -12.85 0.44 4.89
CA ARG A 152 -12.72 -1.00 5.12
C ARG A 152 -12.17 -1.32 6.50
N MET A 153 -11.15 -0.59 6.97
CA MET A 153 -10.60 -0.79 8.32
C MET A 153 -11.59 -0.38 9.41
N GLN A 154 -12.30 0.74 9.24
CA GLN A 154 -13.34 1.15 10.16
C GLN A 154 -14.46 0.11 10.24
N TYR A 155 -14.89 -0.44 9.12
CA TYR A 155 -15.93 -1.48 9.07
C TYR A 155 -15.50 -2.76 9.80
N LEU A 156 -14.24 -3.17 9.65
CA LEU A 156 -13.72 -4.43 10.22
C LEU A 156 -13.31 -4.31 11.69
N TYR A 157 -12.80 -3.16 12.11
CA TYR A 157 -12.11 -3.01 13.39
C TYR A 157 -12.69 -1.87 14.27
N GLY A 158 -13.61 -1.06 13.73
CA GLY A 158 -14.21 0.07 14.44
C GLY A 158 -13.65 1.42 14.02
N GLU A 159 -14.36 2.49 14.38
CA GLU A 159 -14.08 3.86 13.90
C GLU A 159 -12.73 4.44 14.33
N SER A 160 -12.14 3.93 15.39
CA SER A 160 -10.81 4.37 15.87
C SER A 160 -9.67 3.93 14.94
N TYR A 161 -9.90 2.91 14.11
CA TYR A 161 -8.93 2.34 13.19
C TYR A 161 -9.04 2.91 11.77
N GLY A 162 -8.03 2.66 10.96
CA GLY A 162 -8.02 3.08 9.56
C GLY A 162 -6.79 3.89 9.19
N VAL A 163 -6.95 4.73 8.18
CA VAL A 163 -5.86 5.54 7.63
C VAL A 163 -5.81 6.90 8.30
N LYS A 164 -4.59 7.32 8.68
CA LYS A 164 -4.26 8.69 9.15
C LYS A 164 -3.19 9.25 8.21
N ILE A 165 -3.24 10.56 7.93
CA ILE A 165 -2.30 11.22 7.02
C ILE A 165 -1.66 12.39 7.75
N LYS A 166 -0.32 12.50 7.62
CA LYS A 166 0.45 13.68 7.95
C LYS A 166 1.14 14.16 6.68
N SER A 167 0.92 15.39 6.30
CA SER A 167 1.53 15.96 5.10
C SER A 167 1.74 17.44 5.25
N GLU A 168 2.80 17.95 4.65
CA GLU A 168 3.06 19.38 4.53
C GLU A 168 3.42 19.66 3.06
N PRO A 169 2.89 20.76 2.47
CA PRO A 169 3.26 21.16 1.13
C PRO A 169 4.79 21.25 0.96
N GLU A 170 5.29 20.68 -0.13
CA GLU A 170 6.70 20.60 -0.52
C GLU A 170 7.62 19.77 0.40
N LYS A 171 7.10 19.11 1.43
CA LYS A 171 7.88 18.24 2.33
C LYS A 171 7.56 16.77 2.20
N GLY A 172 6.45 16.42 1.53
CA GLY A 172 6.03 15.05 1.33
C GLY A 172 4.85 14.63 2.19
N THR A 173 4.56 13.34 2.19
CA THR A 173 3.40 12.76 2.89
C THR A 173 3.80 11.51 3.63
N VAL A 174 3.25 11.33 4.83
CA VAL A 174 3.27 10.06 5.56
C VAL A 174 1.83 9.59 5.73
N VAL A 175 1.54 8.42 5.20
CA VAL A 175 0.25 7.73 5.35
C VAL A 175 0.42 6.60 6.33
N PHE A 176 -0.36 6.60 7.39
CA PHE A 176 -0.38 5.57 8.44
C PHE A 176 -1.62 4.71 8.28
N LEU A 177 -1.46 3.41 8.40
CA LEU A 177 -2.52 2.42 8.58
C LEU A 177 -2.34 1.79 9.95
N GLU A 178 -3.32 1.99 10.82
CA GLU A 178 -3.34 1.47 12.19
C GLU A 178 -4.50 0.49 12.34
N ILE A 179 -4.21 -0.73 12.77
CA ILE A 179 -5.19 -1.81 12.96
C ILE A 179 -4.83 -2.64 14.18
N PRO A 180 -5.82 -3.31 14.84
CA PRO A 180 -5.54 -4.16 15.97
C PRO A 180 -4.67 -5.33 15.53
N ARG A 181 -3.65 -5.61 16.32
CA ARG A 181 -2.71 -6.67 16.04
C ARG A 181 -3.37 -8.04 16.20
N LYS A 182 -3.24 -8.90 15.18
CA LYS A 182 -3.71 -10.28 15.21
C LYS A 182 -2.66 -11.18 14.57
N LYS A 183 -2.25 -12.24 15.29
CA LYS A 183 -1.37 -13.27 14.75
C LYS A 183 -2.16 -14.25 13.88
N GLN A 184 -1.47 -14.85 12.91
CA GLN A 184 -2.04 -15.92 12.09
C GLN A 184 -2.46 -17.08 13.00
N GLY A 185 -3.74 -17.48 12.94
CA GLY A 185 -4.31 -18.53 13.79
C GLY A 185 -5.19 -18.06 14.95
N GLU A 186 -5.17 -16.77 15.29
CA GLU A 186 -6.09 -16.20 16.29
C GLU A 186 -7.44 -15.87 15.62
N ASN A 187 -8.49 -16.50 16.12
CA ASN A 187 -9.92 -16.42 15.78
C ASN A 187 -10.33 -15.55 14.56
N GLN A 188 -10.70 -16.22 13.47
CA GLN A 188 -11.30 -15.62 12.26
C GLN A 188 -12.74 -15.08 12.45
N ASN A 189 -13.24 -15.00 13.68
CA ASN A 189 -14.64 -14.64 13.93
C ASN A 189 -15.00 -13.19 13.57
N ALA A 190 -14.05 -12.29 13.37
CA ALA A 190 -14.30 -10.93 12.91
C ALA A 190 -14.56 -10.82 11.40
N CYS A 191 -14.14 -11.82 10.61
CA CYS A 191 -14.31 -11.83 9.15
C CYS A 191 -15.62 -12.47 8.65
N LYS A 192 -16.54 -12.89 9.53
CA LYS A 192 -17.86 -13.42 9.12
C LYS A 192 -18.83 -12.35 8.58
N LYS A 193 -18.38 -11.11 8.44
CA LYS A 193 -19.18 -9.98 7.87
C LYS A 193 -18.69 -9.52 6.50
N LEU A 194 -17.81 -10.29 5.85
CA LEU A 194 -17.38 -10.05 4.46
C LEU A 194 -18.17 -10.91 3.48
#